data_37581a4bf63f30f692c8607b71e48381
#
_entry.id   37581a4bf63f30f692c8607b71e48381
#
_cell.length_a   1.000
_cell.length_b   1.000
_cell.length_c   1.000
_cell.angle_alpha   90.00
_cell.angle_beta   90.00
_cell.angle_gamma   90.00
#
_symmetry.space_group_name_H-M   'P 1'
#
loop_
_entity.id
_entity.type
_entity.pdbx_description
1 polymer ?
#
loop_
_entity_poly.entity_id
_entity_poly.type
_entity_poly.pdbx_seq_one_letter_code
_entity_poly.pdbx_strand_id
1 'polypeptide(L)'
;MAAAAARSGAHPPSFASSLGRCRVLPVVVVRRPGGAARPSPLLAPARCAAAVGTAAPKVEGGGRRSSEQGQLAVAPARLVDELVEEALVWSSQHGLVVGDKNHPRSGKAPGVGLLHAPFALLPMSFSKVYWDQAVELAPLFNELVDRVSLDGDFLQETLARTKEVDSFTGRLLDIHAKMMKLNKKEDVRLGLTRSDYMVDGATDQLLQVELNTISTSSNGLACGVCELHRNLIRQHERELGLDPESVVGNTAIAQHAEALAGAWAEFNNQSSVVLVVVQPEERDGLPVAVVYFRAGYTPNDYPSEAEWRARLLIECSSAIKCPSIAHHLVGTKKIQQELAKENVLERFLDNKADIEKVRKCFAGLWSLENDSIVMSAIESPELFVLKPQREGGGNNIYGDNLRETLISLKKDGSNELAAYILMQRIFPPASLCYLVRDGTCIRENAVSEFGIFGAYLRNKDRVIINDQCGYLMRTKAASLNEGGVVAGYAFLNSVFLT
;
A
#
# COMPACT_ATOMS: atom_id res chain seq x y z
N MET A 1 -51.13 13.79 25.04
CA MET A 1 -49.83 14.13 25.68
C MET A 1 -48.87 13.03 25.30
N ALA A 2 -48.01 13.27 24.30
CA ALA A 2 -47.05 12.32 23.77
C ALA A 2 -45.69 12.56 24.43
N ALA A 3 -45.12 11.54 25.04
CA ALA A 3 -43.76 11.56 25.55
C ALA A 3 -42.81 10.92 24.54
N ALA A 4 -41.86 11.70 24.08
CA ALA A 4 -40.79 11.28 23.18
C ALA A 4 -39.75 10.43 23.96
N ALA A 5 -39.48 9.22 23.53
CA ALA A 5 -38.40 8.41 24.04
C ALA A 5 -37.14 8.61 23.17
N ALA A 6 -36.12 9.21 23.72
CA ALA A 6 -34.79 9.31 23.15
C ALA A 6 -34.14 7.91 23.10
N ARG A 7 -33.74 7.47 21.93
CA ARG A 7 -32.90 6.25 21.78
C ARG A 7 -31.44 6.66 21.97
N SER A 8 -30.86 6.26 23.12
CA SER A 8 -29.43 6.29 23.34
C SER A 8 -28.77 5.18 22.50
N GLY A 9 -27.89 5.57 21.60
CA GLY A 9 -27.04 4.63 20.88
C GLY A 9 -26.04 3.98 21.84
N ALA A 10 -26.18 2.70 22.08
CA ALA A 10 -25.21 1.92 22.81
C ALA A 10 -24.09 1.54 21.82
N HIS A 11 -22.87 2.02 22.05
CA HIS A 11 -21.68 1.47 21.45
C HIS A 11 -21.53 0.00 21.88
N PRO A 12 -21.12 -0.92 20.98
CA PRO A 12 -20.81 -2.28 21.39
C PRO A 12 -19.60 -2.24 22.36
N PRO A 13 -19.56 -3.13 23.36
CA PRO A 13 -18.47 -3.17 24.32
C PRO A 13 -17.15 -3.52 23.60
N SER A 14 -16.10 -2.77 23.89
CA SER A 14 -14.76 -3.03 23.40
C SER A 14 -14.30 -4.42 23.85
N PHE A 15 -13.81 -5.22 22.93
CA PHE A 15 -13.30 -6.59 23.16
C PHE A 15 -12.05 -6.65 24.06
N ALA A 16 -11.56 -5.51 24.55
CA ALA A 16 -10.29 -5.37 25.26
C ALA A 16 -10.22 -6.03 26.65
N SER A 17 -11.33 -6.49 27.23
CA SER A 17 -11.34 -6.97 28.63
C SER A 17 -11.24 -8.48 28.84
N SER A 18 -11.17 -9.30 27.80
CA SER A 18 -11.10 -10.77 27.92
C SER A 18 -9.93 -11.45 27.21
N LEU A 19 -9.06 -10.70 26.54
CA LEU A 19 -7.92 -11.27 25.82
C LEU A 19 -6.77 -11.52 26.81
N GLY A 20 -6.50 -12.80 27.09
CA GLY A 20 -5.25 -13.22 27.71
C GLY A 20 -4.05 -12.67 26.92
N ARG A 21 -2.92 -12.43 27.59
CA ARG A 21 -1.73 -11.80 27.00
C ARG A 21 -1.29 -12.49 25.71
N CYS A 22 -1.71 -11.97 24.55
CA CYS A 22 -1.17 -12.35 23.25
C CYS A 22 0.31 -11.92 23.18
N ARG A 23 1.22 -12.87 22.91
CA ARG A 23 2.63 -12.57 22.69
C ARG A 23 2.88 -12.51 21.18
N VAL A 24 3.26 -11.34 20.67
CA VAL A 24 3.76 -11.18 19.32
C VAL A 24 5.28 -11.37 19.35
N LEU A 25 5.78 -12.36 18.63
CA LEU A 25 7.20 -12.65 18.53
C LEU A 25 7.68 -12.39 17.08
N PRO A 26 8.77 -11.66 16.87
CA PRO A 26 9.41 -11.60 15.57
C PRO A 26 10.04 -12.95 15.23
N VAL A 27 9.94 -13.41 14.01
CA VAL A 27 10.56 -14.64 13.49
C VAL A 27 11.43 -14.38 12.27
N VAL A 28 12.31 -15.06 12.21
CA VAL A 28 13.61 -15.36 11.78
C VAL A 28 13.68 -16.60 10.93
N VAL A 29 14.16 -16.47 9.70
CA VAL A 29 14.58 -17.56 8.84
C VAL A 29 16.07 -17.85 9.10
N VAL A 30 16.37 -19.09 9.53
CA VAL A 30 17.73 -19.56 9.83
C VAL A 30 18.58 -19.62 8.55
N ARG A 31 19.70 -18.89 8.50
CA ARG A 31 20.80 -19.19 7.58
C ARG A 31 21.85 -20.03 8.31
N ARG A 32 22.21 -21.18 7.74
CA ARG A 32 23.42 -21.91 8.13
C ARG A 32 24.66 -21.07 7.75
N PRO A 33 25.68 -20.95 8.59
CA PRO A 33 26.94 -20.34 8.21
C PRO A 33 27.68 -21.33 7.29
N GLY A 34 27.91 -20.93 6.05
CA GLY A 34 28.68 -21.74 5.11
C GLY A 34 28.88 -21.06 3.77
N GLY A 35 30.07 -20.51 3.56
CA GLY A 35 30.55 -20.10 2.27
C GLY A 35 30.68 -18.58 2.08
N ALA A 36 31.92 -18.10 2.18
CA ALA A 36 32.29 -16.73 1.82
C ALA A 36 31.92 -16.46 0.35
N ALA A 37 30.89 -15.65 0.11
CA ALA A 37 30.60 -15.11 -1.19
C ALA A 37 31.55 -13.92 -1.45
N ARG A 38 32.28 -13.99 -2.57
CA ARG A 38 33.08 -12.87 -3.07
C ARG A 38 32.18 -11.66 -3.34
N PRO A 39 32.61 -10.44 -3.02
CA PRO A 39 31.82 -9.25 -3.31
C PRO A 39 31.81 -9.03 -4.83
N SER A 40 30.61 -8.93 -5.40
CA SER A 40 30.41 -8.40 -6.74
C SER A 40 30.72 -6.90 -6.77
N PRO A 41 31.28 -6.36 -7.85
CA PRO A 41 31.69 -4.98 -7.92
C PRO A 41 30.47 -4.05 -7.82
N LEU A 42 30.55 -3.09 -6.90
CA LEU A 42 29.64 -1.97 -6.74
C LEU A 42 29.60 -1.16 -8.05
N LEU A 43 28.45 -1.14 -8.70
CA LEU A 43 28.15 -0.12 -9.70
C LEU A 43 28.11 1.24 -8.98
N ALA A 44 28.98 2.13 -9.41
CA ALA A 44 29.04 3.50 -8.94
C ALA A 44 27.73 4.23 -9.24
N PRO A 45 27.28 5.16 -8.36
CA PRO A 45 26.06 5.93 -8.61
C PRO A 45 26.26 6.81 -9.85
N ALA A 46 25.36 6.66 -10.81
CA ALA A 46 25.29 7.53 -11.95
C ALA A 46 25.02 8.97 -11.46
N ARG A 47 25.96 9.86 -11.73
CA ARG A 47 25.76 11.31 -11.55
C ARG A 47 24.67 11.76 -12.51
N CYS A 48 23.54 12.21 -12.00
CA CYS A 48 22.55 12.95 -12.79
C CYS A 48 23.20 14.23 -13.30
N ALA A 49 23.44 14.27 -14.60
CA ALA A 49 23.73 15.51 -15.31
C ALA A 49 22.42 16.29 -15.43
N ALA A 50 22.43 17.54 -15.00
CA ALA A 50 21.32 18.46 -15.17
C ALA A 50 21.05 18.67 -16.67
N ALA A 51 19.91 18.21 -17.16
CA ALA A 51 19.40 18.57 -18.47
C ALA A 51 18.58 19.86 -18.35
N VAL A 52 19.07 20.87 -19.02
CA VAL A 52 18.46 22.19 -19.20
C VAL A 52 17.13 22.06 -19.95
N GLY A 53 16.16 22.85 -19.52
CA GLY A 53 14.75 22.82 -19.86
C GLY A 53 14.39 22.80 -21.33
N THR A 54 13.26 22.15 -21.58
CA THR A 54 12.37 22.50 -22.69
C THR A 54 10.98 22.79 -22.09
N ALA A 55 10.46 23.96 -22.49
CA ALA A 55 9.21 24.52 -22.03
C ALA A 55 8.02 23.59 -22.35
N ALA A 56 7.14 23.43 -21.39
CA ALA A 56 5.84 22.80 -21.60
C ALA A 56 4.96 23.65 -22.55
N PRO A 57 4.12 23.03 -23.38
CA PRO A 57 3.18 23.76 -24.21
C PRO A 57 2.12 24.43 -23.33
N LYS A 58 1.88 25.72 -23.56
CA LYS A 58 0.77 26.48 -22.99
C LYS A 58 -0.54 25.93 -23.59
N VAL A 59 -1.37 25.36 -22.76
CA VAL A 59 -2.78 25.14 -23.10
C VAL A 59 -3.53 26.41 -22.68
N GLU A 60 -3.93 27.22 -23.64
CA GLU A 60 -4.94 28.26 -23.43
C GLU A 60 -6.31 27.59 -23.43
N GLY A 61 -6.96 27.56 -22.29
CA GLY A 61 -8.30 27.02 -22.10
C GLY A 61 -9.08 27.85 -21.09
N GLY A 62 -10.19 28.41 -21.56
CA GLY A 62 -11.12 29.34 -20.99
C GLY A 62 -11.40 29.26 -19.50
N GLY A 63 -11.41 30.45 -18.88
CA GLY A 63 -11.69 30.66 -17.47
C GLY A 63 -13.05 30.17 -17.02
N ARG A 64 -13.03 29.22 -16.09
CA ARG A 64 -13.98 29.12 -14.99
C ARG A 64 -13.20 29.42 -13.73
N ARG A 65 -13.66 30.40 -12.97
CA ARG A 65 -13.15 30.72 -11.63
C ARG A 65 -13.27 29.46 -10.79
N SER A 66 -12.16 28.72 -10.66
CA SER A 66 -12.02 27.75 -9.58
C SER A 66 -11.98 28.56 -8.29
N SER A 67 -12.94 28.31 -7.41
CA SER A 67 -12.95 28.76 -6.04
C SER A 67 -11.57 28.52 -5.42
N GLU A 68 -11.08 29.53 -4.70
CA GLU A 68 -9.92 29.45 -3.80
C GLU A 68 -10.23 28.48 -2.65
N GLN A 69 -10.31 27.18 -2.95
CA GLN A 69 -10.52 26.14 -1.97
C GLN A 69 -9.18 25.47 -1.65
N GLY A 70 -8.68 25.77 -0.44
CA GLY A 70 -7.81 24.83 0.26
C GLY A 70 -6.32 24.85 -0.02
N GLN A 71 -5.71 25.95 -0.48
CA GLN A 71 -4.27 26.12 -0.28
C GLN A 71 -4.02 26.45 1.19
N LEU A 72 -3.43 25.49 1.92
CA LEU A 72 -2.84 25.75 3.22
C LEU A 72 -1.91 26.96 3.06
N ALA A 73 -2.16 28.02 3.82
CA ALA A 73 -1.55 29.33 3.65
C ALA A 73 -0.02 29.19 3.51
N VAL A 74 0.57 30.00 2.63
CA VAL A 74 2.03 30.11 2.52
C VAL A 74 2.52 30.66 3.85
N ALA A 75 3.03 29.79 4.72
CA ALA A 75 3.57 30.19 6.01
C ALA A 75 4.79 31.10 5.81
N PRO A 76 4.97 32.14 6.64
CA PRO A 76 6.19 32.94 6.64
C PRO A 76 7.43 32.07 6.84
N ALA A 77 8.54 32.36 6.16
CA ALA A 77 9.76 31.56 6.23
C ALA A 77 10.22 31.27 7.67
N ARG A 78 10.18 32.28 8.54
CA ARG A 78 10.51 32.11 9.96
C ARG A 78 9.63 31.08 10.67
N LEU A 79 8.35 31.07 10.40
CA LEU A 79 7.44 30.07 10.97
C LEU A 79 7.74 28.66 10.44
N VAL A 80 8.10 28.55 9.16
CA VAL A 80 8.51 27.25 8.57
C VAL A 80 9.73 26.68 9.29
N ASP A 81 10.74 27.52 9.56
CA ASP A 81 11.96 27.08 10.26
C ASP A 81 11.63 26.63 11.69
N GLU A 82 10.80 27.39 12.43
CA GLU A 82 10.32 27.00 13.76
C GLU A 82 9.56 25.66 13.75
N LEU A 83 8.61 25.49 12.81
CA LEU A 83 7.86 24.24 12.65
C LEU A 83 8.76 23.05 12.30
N VAL A 84 9.80 23.23 11.49
CA VAL A 84 10.75 22.17 11.13
C VAL A 84 11.52 21.71 12.35
N GLU A 85 12.08 22.64 13.15
CA GLU A 85 12.80 22.29 14.38
C GLU A 85 11.90 21.54 15.36
N GLU A 86 10.68 22.02 15.60
CA GLU A 86 9.71 21.34 16.46
C GLU A 86 9.34 19.95 15.94
N ALA A 87 9.11 19.81 14.62
CA ALA A 87 8.77 18.53 14.00
C ALA A 87 9.90 17.51 14.13
N LEU A 88 11.15 17.92 14.00
CA LEU A 88 12.33 17.04 14.17
C LEU A 88 12.45 16.55 15.61
N VAL A 89 12.29 17.46 16.59
CA VAL A 89 12.29 17.10 18.01
C VAL A 89 11.16 16.17 18.35
N TRP A 90 9.94 16.48 17.90
CA TRP A 90 8.76 15.65 18.10
C TRP A 90 8.94 14.26 17.50
N SER A 91 9.41 14.16 16.26
CA SER A 91 9.66 12.89 15.56
C SER A 91 10.60 11.98 16.34
N SER A 92 11.67 12.55 16.90
CA SER A 92 12.64 11.83 17.72
C SER A 92 12.02 11.31 19.02
N GLN A 93 11.18 12.12 19.68
CA GLN A 93 10.55 11.77 20.96
C GLN A 93 9.42 10.75 20.81
N HIS A 94 8.72 10.74 19.69
CA HIS A 94 7.50 9.92 19.47
C HIS A 94 7.70 8.76 18.49
N GLY A 95 8.95 8.47 18.08
CA GLY A 95 9.27 7.30 17.27
C GLY A 95 8.87 7.42 15.78
N LEU A 96 8.72 8.65 15.26
CA LEU A 96 8.58 8.87 13.82
C LEU A 96 9.96 8.81 13.16
N VAL A 97 10.62 7.65 13.30
CA VAL A 97 12.01 7.43 12.90
C VAL A 97 12.18 6.14 12.11
N VAL A 98 13.25 6.09 11.32
CA VAL A 98 13.63 4.96 10.48
C VAL A 98 15.12 4.67 10.63
N GLY A 99 15.55 3.47 10.23
CA GLY A 99 16.97 3.14 10.17
C GLY A 99 17.69 3.89 9.05
N ASP A 100 18.92 4.31 9.32
CA ASP A 100 19.80 4.89 8.31
C ASP A 100 20.28 3.80 7.33
N LYS A 101 19.97 3.94 6.05
CA LYS A 101 20.38 2.99 5.00
C LYS A 101 21.92 2.91 4.85
N ASN A 102 22.64 3.99 5.17
CA ASN A 102 24.09 4.04 5.11
C ASN A 102 24.76 3.34 6.29
N HIS A 103 23.98 3.05 7.35
CA HIS A 103 24.44 2.40 8.56
C HIS A 103 23.59 1.16 8.87
N PRO A 104 23.93 -0.02 8.34
CA PRO A 104 23.09 -1.25 8.48
C PRO A 104 22.75 -1.66 9.90
N ARG A 105 23.49 -1.13 10.90
CA ARG A 105 23.24 -1.35 12.33
C ARG A 105 22.57 -0.15 13.03
N SER A 106 22.02 0.79 12.27
CA SER A 106 21.29 1.94 12.81
C SER A 106 20.19 1.49 13.78
N GLY A 107 20.14 2.12 14.95
CA GLY A 107 19.24 1.76 16.05
C GLY A 107 19.53 0.43 16.75
N LYS A 108 20.49 -0.38 16.29
CA LYS A 108 20.86 -1.67 16.87
C LYS A 108 22.25 -1.66 17.52
N ALA A 109 23.13 -0.74 17.12
CA ALA A 109 24.46 -0.60 17.69
C ALA A 109 24.54 0.64 18.59
N PRO A 110 25.24 0.57 19.74
CA PRO A 110 25.50 1.74 20.58
C PRO A 110 26.16 2.87 19.76
N GLY A 111 25.65 4.10 19.92
CA GLY A 111 26.16 5.28 19.22
C GLY A 111 25.67 5.45 17.76
N VAL A 112 24.93 4.50 17.21
CA VAL A 112 24.31 4.62 15.89
C VAL A 112 22.80 4.85 16.06
N GLY A 113 22.38 6.11 15.88
CA GLY A 113 20.99 6.54 16.05
C GLY A 113 20.06 6.10 14.91
N LEU A 114 18.82 6.50 15.04
CA LEU A 114 17.80 6.46 13.99
C LEU A 114 17.67 7.84 13.36
N LEU A 115 17.23 7.91 12.11
CA LEU A 115 16.87 9.15 11.41
C LEU A 115 15.37 9.38 11.53
N HIS A 116 14.92 10.65 11.46
CA HIS A 116 13.51 10.93 11.30
C HIS A 116 13.00 10.35 9.96
N ALA A 117 11.78 9.83 9.95
CA ALA A 117 11.13 9.43 8.71
C ALA A 117 10.91 10.68 7.82
N PRO A 118 10.97 10.58 6.49
CA PRO A 118 10.64 11.71 5.62
C PRO A 118 9.15 12.02 5.71
N PHE A 119 8.79 13.29 5.95
CA PHE A 119 7.39 13.73 6.11
C PHE A 119 7.15 15.08 5.44
N ALA A 120 5.88 15.34 5.08
CA ALA A 120 5.41 16.69 4.78
C ALA A 120 5.24 17.45 6.11
N LEU A 121 5.59 18.73 6.14
CA LEU A 121 5.55 19.55 7.36
C LEU A 121 4.11 19.85 7.82
N LEU A 122 3.20 19.95 6.86
CA LEU A 122 1.77 20.22 7.09
C LEU A 122 0.93 19.17 6.35
N PRO A 123 -0.29 18.88 6.85
CA PRO A 123 -1.16 17.88 6.24
C PRO A 123 -1.62 18.30 4.84
N MET A 124 -2.04 17.31 4.04
CA MET A 124 -2.61 17.55 2.72
C MET A 124 -4.11 17.82 2.81
N SER A 125 -4.55 18.92 2.21
CA SER A 125 -5.97 19.17 1.98
C SER A 125 -6.57 18.08 1.11
N PHE A 126 -7.65 17.44 1.57
CA PHE A 126 -8.28 16.31 0.88
C PHE A 126 -9.80 16.43 1.03
N SER A 127 -10.51 16.37 -0.10
CA SER A 127 -11.97 16.53 -0.09
C SER A 127 -12.64 15.40 0.70
N LYS A 128 -13.59 15.79 1.55
CA LYS A 128 -14.43 14.85 2.30
C LYS A 128 -15.17 13.87 1.38
N VAL A 129 -15.52 14.27 0.16
CA VAL A 129 -16.21 13.41 -0.81
C VAL A 129 -15.33 12.21 -1.19
N TYR A 130 -14.05 12.42 -1.49
CA TYR A 130 -13.12 11.34 -1.82
C TYR A 130 -12.76 10.49 -0.61
N TRP A 131 -12.66 11.12 0.56
CA TRP A 131 -12.46 10.40 1.82
C TRP A 131 -13.63 9.42 2.07
N ASP A 132 -14.85 9.91 2.05
CA ASP A 132 -16.05 9.09 2.28
C ASP A 132 -16.16 7.97 1.25
N GLN A 133 -15.87 8.25 -0.02
CA GLN A 133 -15.84 7.24 -1.09
C GLN A 133 -14.81 6.14 -0.79
N ALA A 134 -13.59 6.47 -0.41
CA ALA A 134 -12.55 5.49 -0.12
C ALA A 134 -12.88 4.65 1.13
N VAL A 135 -13.44 5.26 2.15
CA VAL A 135 -13.92 4.57 3.36
C VAL A 135 -15.03 3.57 3.02
N GLU A 136 -15.98 3.97 2.17
CA GLU A 136 -17.08 3.09 1.71
C GLU A 136 -16.57 1.93 0.85
N LEU A 137 -15.52 2.14 0.05
CA LEU A 137 -14.93 1.12 -0.81
C LEU A 137 -14.12 0.07 -0.03
N ALA A 138 -13.53 0.42 1.11
CA ALA A 138 -12.63 -0.47 1.85
C ALA A 138 -13.28 -1.83 2.20
N PRO A 139 -14.47 -1.92 2.82
CA PRO A 139 -15.11 -3.20 3.12
C PRO A 139 -15.48 -3.98 1.85
N LEU A 140 -15.78 -3.30 0.73
CA LEU A 140 -16.10 -3.95 -0.54
C LEU A 140 -14.87 -4.63 -1.14
N PHE A 141 -13.72 -3.97 -1.10
CA PHE A 141 -12.45 -4.56 -1.54
C PHE A 141 -11.99 -5.69 -0.62
N ASN A 142 -12.20 -5.58 0.70
CA ASN A 142 -11.91 -6.65 1.63
C ASN A 142 -12.69 -7.93 1.27
N GLU A 143 -14.00 -7.80 1.05
CA GLU A 143 -14.86 -8.92 0.65
C GLU A 143 -14.49 -9.45 -0.73
N LEU A 144 -14.22 -8.57 -1.70
CA LEU A 144 -13.79 -8.96 -3.05
C LEU A 144 -12.52 -9.80 -3.01
N VAL A 145 -11.51 -9.39 -2.24
CA VAL A 145 -10.26 -10.15 -2.05
C VAL A 145 -10.53 -11.54 -1.48
N ASP A 146 -11.35 -11.64 -0.44
CA ASP A 146 -11.70 -12.93 0.16
C ASP A 146 -12.41 -13.84 -0.86
N ARG A 147 -13.42 -13.32 -1.57
CA ARG A 147 -14.20 -14.11 -2.54
C ARG A 147 -13.37 -14.55 -3.75
N VAL A 148 -12.54 -13.67 -4.30
CA VAL A 148 -11.60 -14.02 -5.39
C VAL A 148 -10.60 -15.08 -4.94
N SER A 149 -10.09 -15.00 -3.70
CA SER A 149 -9.14 -15.96 -3.15
C SER A 149 -9.71 -17.38 -3.02
N LEU A 150 -11.03 -17.52 -2.94
CA LEU A 150 -11.72 -18.82 -2.89
C LEU A 150 -11.92 -19.47 -4.27
N ASP A 151 -11.80 -18.69 -5.34
CA ASP A 151 -11.93 -19.18 -6.70
C ASP A 151 -10.56 -19.57 -7.26
N GLY A 152 -10.11 -20.76 -6.87
CA GLY A 152 -8.79 -21.26 -7.24
C GLY A 152 -8.61 -21.46 -8.75
N ASP A 153 -9.65 -21.84 -9.46
CA ASP A 153 -9.62 -22.02 -10.92
C ASP A 153 -9.46 -20.67 -11.61
N PHE A 154 -10.19 -19.63 -11.18
CA PHE A 154 -10.02 -18.26 -11.68
C PHE A 154 -8.57 -17.77 -11.52
N LEU A 155 -7.95 -17.99 -10.36
CA LEU A 155 -6.57 -17.58 -10.11
C LEU A 155 -5.59 -18.32 -11.02
N GLN A 156 -5.74 -19.65 -11.18
CA GLN A 156 -4.85 -20.48 -12.01
C GLN A 156 -4.99 -20.13 -13.50
N GLU A 157 -6.21 -19.97 -13.99
CA GLU A 157 -6.50 -19.65 -15.39
C GLU A 157 -6.01 -18.22 -15.75
N THR A 158 -6.35 -17.23 -14.93
CA THR A 158 -5.97 -15.84 -15.18
C THR A 158 -4.46 -15.63 -15.21
N LEU A 159 -3.73 -16.31 -14.32
CA LEU A 159 -2.28 -16.16 -14.18
C LEU A 159 -1.48 -17.20 -14.99
N ALA A 160 -2.13 -18.09 -15.74
CA ALA A 160 -1.46 -19.16 -16.48
C ALA A 160 -0.35 -18.66 -17.40
N ARG A 161 -0.60 -17.60 -18.18
CA ARG A 161 0.42 -17.03 -19.09
C ARG A 161 1.48 -16.23 -18.32
N THR A 162 1.10 -15.53 -17.27
CA THR A 162 2.05 -14.81 -16.41
C THR A 162 3.04 -15.77 -15.76
N LYS A 163 2.60 -16.98 -15.38
CA LYS A 163 3.43 -18.04 -14.83
C LYS A 163 4.62 -18.39 -15.72
N GLU A 164 4.45 -18.37 -17.04
CA GLU A 164 5.48 -18.75 -18.01
C GLU A 164 6.62 -17.73 -18.12
N VAL A 165 6.33 -16.46 -17.81
CA VAL A 165 7.24 -15.33 -18.04
C VAL A 165 7.70 -14.64 -16.76
N ASP A 166 6.95 -14.77 -15.66
CA ASP A 166 7.33 -14.29 -14.34
C ASP A 166 7.53 -15.44 -13.36
N SER A 167 8.80 -15.77 -13.11
CA SER A 167 9.17 -16.93 -12.28
C SER A 167 8.68 -16.81 -10.83
N PHE A 168 8.58 -15.58 -10.29
CA PHE A 168 8.09 -15.36 -8.93
C PHE A 168 6.61 -15.70 -8.81
N THR A 169 5.78 -15.13 -9.69
CA THR A 169 4.34 -15.46 -9.77
C THR A 169 4.16 -16.95 -10.07
N GLY A 170 4.99 -17.52 -10.94
CA GLY A 170 4.98 -18.96 -11.25
C GLY A 170 5.16 -19.84 -10.01
N ARG A 171 6.13 -19.51 -9.15
CA ARG A 171 6.38 -20.24 -7.90
C ARG A 171 5.22 -20.09 -6.89
N LEU A 172 4.61 -18.92 -6.78
CA LEU A 172 3.42 -18.71 -5.95
C LEU A 172 2.24 -19.55 -6.45
N LEU A 173 2.01 -19.59 -7.77
CA LEU A 173 0.97 -20.43 -8.38
C LEU A 173 1.22 -21.92 -8.18
N ASP A 174 2.47 -22.37 -8.21
CA ASP A 174 2.81 -23.77 -7.94
C ASP A 174 2.48 -24.16 -6.49
N ILE A 175 2.74 -23.28 -5.53
CA ILE A 175 2.34 -23.49 -4.13
C ILE A 175 0.81 -23.53 -4.04
N HIS A 176 0.12 -22.57 -4.66
CA HIS A 176 -1.34 -22.52 -4.69
C HIS A 176 -1.96 -23.79 -5.30
N ALA A 177 -1.45 -24.27 -6.44
CA ALA A 177 -1.88 -25.51 -7.08
C ALA A 177 -1.70 -26.75 -6.17
N LYS A 178 -0.62 -26.79 -5.36
CA LYS A 178 -0.42 -27.83 -4.34
C LYS A 178 -1.46 -27.75 -3.25
N MET A 179 -1.80 -26.54 -2.78
CA MET A 179 -2.84 -26.35 -1.75
C MET A 179 -4.21 -26.79 -2.27
N MET A 180 -4.57 -26.47 -3.52
CA MET A 180 -5.80 -26.95 -4.15
C MET A 180 -5.86 -28.49 -4.21
N LYS A 181 -4.76 -29.16 -4.61
CA LYS A 181 -4.67 -30.64 -4.63
C LYS A 181 -4.82 -31.26 -3.26
N LEU A 182 -4.29 -30.62 -2.21
CA LEU A 182 -4.44 -31.08 -0.83
C LEU A 182 -5.87 -30.87 -0.29
N ASN A 183 -6.72 -30.11 -1.01
CA ASN A 183 -8.08 -29.76 -0.64
C ASN A 183 -8.19 -29.28 0.81
N LYS A 184 -7.19 -28.53 1.26
CA LYS A 184 -7.13 -28.04 2.63
C LYS A 184 -8.04 -26.81 2.76
N LYS A 185 -9.11 -26.96 3.54
CA LYS A 185 -9.99 -25.84 3.85
C LYS A 185 -9.37 -24.93 4.89
N GLU A 186 -9.37 -23.64 4.61
CA GLU A 186 -9.01 -22.58 5.55
C GLU A 186 -10.29 -22.03 6.17
N ASP A 187 -10.67 -22.59 7.33
CA ASP A 187 -11.88 -22.15 8.03
C ASP A 187 -11.77 -20.69 8.51
N VAL A 188 -10.59 -20.32 9.02
CA VAL A 188 -10.30 -18.94 9.44
C VAL A 188 -9.40 -18.29 8.41
N ARG A 189 -9.86 -17.15 7.85
CA ARG A 189 -9.13 -16.38 6.87
C ARG A 189 -8.96 -14.94 7.36
N LEU A 190 -7.72 -14.45 7.29
CA LEU A 190 -7.35 -13.08 7.67
C LEU A 190 -6.70 -12.36 6.48
N GLY A 191 -7.29 -11.24 6.07
CA GLY A 191 -6.74 -10.31 5.11
C GLY A 191 -6.44 -8.96 5.77
N LEU A 192 -5.23 -8.43 5.57
CA LEU A 192 -4.88 -7.05 5.84
C LEU A 192 -4.48 -6.43 4.51
N THR A 193 -5.30 -5.53 4.00
CA THR A 193 -5.20 -4.96 2.66
C THR A 193 -4.87 -3.48 2.70
N ARG A 194 -4.42 -2.92 1.57
CA ARG A 194 -4.38 -1.48 1.33
C ARG A 194 -4.73 -1.20 -0.12
N SER A 195 -5.78 -0.44 -0.33
CA SER A 195 -6.16 0.06 -1.64
C SER A 195 -5.65 1.49 -1.80
N ASP A 196 -4.82 1.71 -2.81
CA ASP A 196 -4.15 2.99 -3.06
C ASP A 196 -4.86 3.73 -4.20
N TYR A 197 -5.10 5.04 -4.00
CA TYR A 197 -5.89 5.89 -4.89
C TYR A 197 -5.16 7.20 -5.20
N MET A 198 -5.50 7.79 -6.35
CA MET A 198 -5.20 9.18 -6.68
C MET A 198 -6.44 9.86 -7.23
N VAL A 199 -6.59 11.15 -6.95
CA VAL A 199 -7.60 11.98 -7.61
C VAL A 199 -7.09 12.33 -9.01
N ASP A 200 -7.86 12.06 -10.04
CA ASP A 200 -7.53 12.48 -11.40
C ASP A 200 -8.05 13.89 -11.67
N GLY A 201 -7.15 14.83 -11.89
CA GLY A 201 -7.49 16.24 -12.09
C GLY A 201 -8.25 16.54 -13.39
N ALA A 202 -8.23 15.61 -14.35
CA ALA A 202 -8.96 15.77 -15.61
C ALA A 202 -10.44 15.37 -15.49
N THR A 203 -10.72 14.30 -14.72
CA THR A 203 -12.06 13.73 -14.59
C THR A 203 -12.72 14.01 -13.25
N ASP A 204 -11.96 14.57 -12.29
CA ASP A 204 -12.39 14.80 -10.91
C ASP A 204 -12.90 13.53 -10.22
N GLN A 205 -12.21 12.40 -10.47
CA GLN A 205 -12.54 11.09 -9.94
C GLN A 205 -11.44 10.55 -9.05
N LEU A 206 -11.82 9.83 -8.00
CA LEU A 206 -10.91 9.05 -7.18
C LEU A 206 -10.67 7.71 -7.88
N LEU A 207 -9.47 7.52 -8.44
CA LEU A 207 -9.11 6.32 -9.20
C LEU A 207 -8.12 5.46 -8.44
N GLN A 208 -8.34 4.14 -8.48
CA GLN A 208 -7.47 3.15 -7.83
C GLN A 208 -6.17 2.99 -8.61
N VAL A 209 -5.06 3.11 -7.90
CA VAL A 209 -3.70 2.91 -8.40
C VAL A 209 -3.32 1.44 -8.35
N GLU A 210 -3.58 0.80 -7.19
CA GLU A 210 -3.31 -0.62 -6.95
C GLU A 210 -4.03 -1.12 -5.68
N LEU A 211 -4.14 -2.45 -5.57
CA LEU A 211 -4.64 -3.15 -4.40
C LEU A 211 -3.55 -4.05 -3.83
N ASN A 212 -3.11 -3.76 -2.61
CA ASN A 212 -2.07 -4.50 -1.91
C ASN A 212 -2.71 -5.49 -0.95
N THR A 213 -2.37 -6.78 -1.07
CA THR A 213 -2.92 -7.86 -0.23
C THR A 213 -1.87 -8.51 0.68
N ILE A 214 -0.62 -8.11 0.56
CA ILE A 214 0.50 -8.59 1.39
C ILE A 214 1.35 -7.42 1.86
N SER A 215 1.96 -7.54 3.04
CA SER A 215 2.98 -6.61 3.55
C SER A 215 2.54 -5.15 3.56
N THR A 216 1.27 -4.88 3.78
CA THR A 216 0.71 -3.53 3.85
C THR A 216 1.41 -2.73 4.96
N SER A 217 2.35 -1.89 4.58
CA SER A 217 3.31 -1.26 5.49
C SER A 217 2.99 0.19 5.80
N SER A 218 3.80 0.76 6.71
CA SER A 218 3.78 2.16 7.14
C SER A 218 2.64 2.54 8.07
N ASN A 219 1.90 1.59 8.64
CA ASN A 219 0.80 1.83 9.57
C ASN A 219 1.24 2.71 10.76
N GLY A 220 2.36 2.32 11.40
CA GLY A 220 2.92 3.06 12.54
C GLY A 220 3.38 4.46 12.17
N LEU A 221 4.08 4.58 11.05
CA LEU A 221 4.58 5.87 10.58
C LEU A 221 3.42 6.79 10.12
N ALA A 222 2.37 6.23 9.54
CA ALA A 222 1.18 6.98 9.14
C ALA A 222 0.39 7.50 10.35
N CYS A 223 0.29 6.72 11.43
CA CYS A 223 -0.27 7.20 12.70
C CYS A 223 0.62 8.31 13.29
N GLY A 224 1.95 8.10 13.30
CA GLY A 224 2.89 9.09 13.83
C GLY A 224 2.83 10.44 13.11
N VAL A 225 2.81 10.47 11.78
CA VAL A 225 2.73 11.73 11.04
C VAL A 225 1.40 12.44 11.25
N CYS A 226 0.30 11.71 11.43
CA CYS A 226 -0.99 12.28 11.78
C CYS A 226 -0.95 13.01 13.12
N GLU A 227 -0.37 12.38 14.15
CA GLU A 227 -0.20 12.99 15.47
C GLU A 227 0.79 14.18 15.46
N LEU A 228 1.87 14.08 14.66
CA LEU A 228 2.78 15.21 14.43
C LEU A 228 2.00 16.44 13.91
N HIS A 229 1.22 16.27 12.85
CA HIS A 229 0.48 17.37 12.24
C HIS A 229 -0.56 17.97 13.18
N ARG A 230 -1.29 17.14 13.93
CA ARG A 230 -2.21 17.63 14.96
C ARG A 230 -1.50 18.44 16.03
N ASN A 231 -0.32 17.99 16.45
CA ASN A 231 0.47 18.69 17.46
C ASN A 231 0.95 20.05 16.94
N LEU A 232 1.55 20.10 15.75
CA LEU A 232 2.03 21.36 15.16
C LEU A 232 0.90 22.36 14.96
N ILE A 233 -0.25 21.95 14.40
CA ILE A 233 -1.40 22.81 14.18
C ILE A 233 -1.95 23.32 15.52
N ARG A 234 -2.05 22.47 16.55
CA ARG A 234 -2.54 22.87 17.87
C ARG A 234 -1.65 23.90 18.55
N GLN A 235 -0.33 23.79 18.37
CA GLN A 235 0.62 24.75 18.94
C GLN A 235 0.64 26.08 18.18
N HIS A 236 0.40 26.07 16.87
CA HIS A 236 0.46 27.23 15.98
C HIS A 236 -0.89 27.55 15.31
N GLU A 237 -2.00 27.27 16.00
CA GLU A 237 -3.36 27.43 15.44
C GLU A 237 -3.63 28.83 14.92
N ARG A 238 -3.15 29.85 15.64
CA ARG A 238 -3.36 31.26 15.27
C ARG A 238 -2.55 31.68 14.05
N GLU A 239 -1.32 31.19 13.95
CA GLU A 239 -0.40 31.54 12.86
C GLU A 239 -0.77 30.79 11.57
N LEU A 240 -1.20 29.55 11.70
CA LEU A 240 -1.56 28.69 10.58
C LEU A 240 -3.02 28.89 10.14
N GLY A 241 -3.91 29.32 11.04
CA GLY A 241 -5.33 29.44 10.76
C GLY A 241 -6.01 28.12 10.44
N LEU A 242 -5.47 26.99 10.95
CA LEU A 242 -5.95 25.65 10.70
C LEU A 242 -6.57 25.06 11.96
N ASP A 243 -7.64 24.27 11.80
CA ASP A 243 -8.26 23.52 12.87
C ASP A 243 -7.60 22.14 13.03
N PRO A 244 -6.98 21.80 14.18
CA PRO A 244 -6.36 20.50 14.40
C PRO A 244 -7.36 19.34 14.33
N GLU A 245 -8.66 19.55 14.56
CA GLU A 245 -9.70 18.54 14.48
C GLU A 245 -10.05 18.17 13.03
N SER A 246 -9.68 19.01 12.04
CA SER A 246 -9.79 18.70 10.62
C SER A 246 -8.73 17.70 10.13
N VAL A 247 -7.68 17.43 10.92
CA VAL A 247 -6.73 16.34 10.64
C VAL A 247 -7.39 15.03 11.03
N VAL A 248 -7.62 14.18 10.05
CA VAL A 248 -8.28 12.88 10.28
C VAL A 248 -7.43 11.98 11.19
N GLY A 249 -8.04 11.41 12.23
CA GLY A 249 -7.39 10.44 13.11
C GLY A 249 -7.02 9.15 12.38
N ASN A 250 -5.94 8.51 12.81
CA ASN A 250 -5.46 7.30 12.17
C ASN A 250 -5.36 6.14 13.15
N THR A 251 -6.19 5.12 12.94
CA THR A 251 -6.36 3.96 13.82
C THR A 251 -5.60 2.73 13.34
N ALA A 252 -4.77 2.85 12.30
CA ALA A 252 -4.16 1.71 11.59
C ALA A 252 -3.41 0.74 12.51
N ILE A 253 -2.65 1.24 13.50
CA ILE A 253 -1.91 0.38 14.43
C ILE A 253 -2.88 -0.45 15.27
N ALA A 254 -3.86 0.19 15.91
CA ALA A 254 -4.78 -0.46 16.83
C ALA A 254 -5.62 -1.53 16.11
N GLN A 255 -6.25 -1.15 15.00
CA GLN A 255 -7.14 -2.05 14.27
C GLN A 255 -6.41 -3.22 13.60
N HIS A 256 -5.17 -3.03 13.11
CA HIS A 256 -4.36 -4.15 12.62
C HIS A 256 -3.98 -5.11 13.75
N ALA A 257 -3.62 -4.58 14.93
CA ALA A 257 -3.34 -5.41 16.10
C ALA A 257 -4.59 -6.17 16.55
N GLU A 258 -5.75 -5.55 16.55
CA GLU A 258 -7.04 -6.17 16.88
C GLU A 258 -7.41 -7.28 15.88
N ALA A 259 -7.18 -7.08 14.59
CA ALA A 259 -7.43 -8.09 13.56
C ALA A 259 -6.52 -9.32 13.74
N LEU A 260 -5.23 -9.12 14.04
CA LEU A 260 -4.30 -10.21 14.35
C LEU A 260 -4.68 -10.93 15.65
N ALA A 261 -5.08 -10.20 16.68
CA ALA A 261 -5.54 -10.77 17.95
C ALA A 261 -6.88 -11.51 17.80
N GLY A 262 -7.79 -10.99 16.97
CA GLY A 262 -9.04 -11.67 16.62
C GLY A 262 -8.80 -13.02 15.93
N ALA A 263 -7.91 -13.06 14.96
CA ALA A 263 -7.53 -14.31 14.30
C ALA A 263 -6.86 -15.28 15.26
N TRP A 264 -5.99 -14.80 16.16
CA TRP A 264 -5.41 -15.63 17.22
C TRP A 264 -6.48 -16.22 18.15
N ALA A 265 -7.49 -15.43 18.51
CA ALA A 265 -8.60 -15.91 19.33
C ALA A 265 -9.43 -16.99 18.62
N GLU A 266 -9.70 -16.85 17.32
CA GLU A 266 -10.39 -17.85 16.51
C GLU A 266 -9.58 -19.16 16.35
N PHE A 267 -8.25 -19.12 16.43
CA PHE A 267 -7.40 -20.30 16.47
C PHE A 267 -7.57 -21.13 17.76
N ASN A 268 -8.07 -20.51 18.80
CA ASN A 268 -8.49 -21.10 20.07
C ASN A 268 -7.41 -21.95 20.78
N ASN A 269 -6.17 -21.47 20.81
CA ASN A 269 -5.09 -22.06 21.61
C ASN A 269 -4.30 -20.96 22.32
N GLN A 270 -4.53 -20.80 23.62
CA GLN A 270 -3.93 -19.75 24.43
C GLN A 270 -2.40 -19.86 24.58
N SER A 271 -1.82 -21.03 24.31
CA SER A 271 -0.37 -21.23 24.32
C SER A 271 0.30 -20.87 23.00
N SER A 272 -0.48 -20.49 21.97
CA SER A 272 0.03 -20.14 20.67
C SER A 272 0.43 -18.67 20.56
N VAL A 273 1.18 -18.34 19.52
CA VAL A 273 1.72 -17.00 19.27
C VAL A 273 1.33 -16.49 17.88
N VAL A 274 1.42 -15.19 17.70
CA VAL A 274 1.41 -14.55 16.37
C VAL A 274 2.84 -14.41 15.91
N LEU A 275 3.12 -14.95 14.71
CA LEU A 275 4.39 -14.98 14.07
C LEU A 275 4.47 -13.86 13.01
N VAL A 276 5.46 -12.99 13.07
CA VAL A 276 5.69 -11.97 12.04
C VAL A 276 6.90 -12.36 11.21
N VAL A 277 6.68 -12.64 9.93
CA VAL A 277 7.76 -12.92 8.98
C VAL A 277 8.38 -11.60 8.55
N VAL A 278 9.64 -11.40 8.92
CA VAL A 278 10.46 -10.23 8.54
C VAL A 278 11.75 -10.70 7.89
N GLN A 279 12.49 -9.79 7.27
CA GLN A 279 13.84 -10.09 6.78
C GLN A 279 14.77 -10.41 7.95
N PRO A 280 15.82 -11.26 7.79
CA PRO A 280 16.23 -12.32 8.68
C PRO A 280 16.67 -11.95 10.11
N GLU A 281 16.14 -12.63 11.10
CA GLU A 281 16.65 -12.88 12.48
C GLU A 281 15.92 -14.09 13.11
N GLU A 282 16.55 -14.92 13.97
CA GLU A 282 16.09 -16.27 14.40
C GLU A 282 15.33 -16.39 15.74
N ARG A 283 14.39 -17.41 15.91
CA ARG A 283 14.05 -18.08 17.19
C ARG A 283 13.11 -19.29 17.09
N ASP A 284 13.13 -20.19 18.14
CA ASP A 284 12.51 -21.52 18.19
C ASP A 284 11.31 -21.67 19.15
N GLY A 285 10.39 -22.61 18.84
CA GLY A 285 9.80 -23.56 19.81
C GLY A 285 8.38 -23.34 20.33
N LEU A 286 7.55 -22.39 19.78
CA LEU A 286 6.15 -22.21 20.23
C LEU A 286 5.13 -22.55 19.13
N PRO A 287 3.92 -23.09 19.47
CA PRO A 287 2.86 -23.27 18.49
C PRO A 287 2.41 -21.91 17.92
N VAL A 288 2.25 -21.84 16.59
CA VAL A 288 1.91 -20.63 15.87
C VAL A 288 0.43 -20.62 15.51
N ALA A 289 -0.32 -19.63 15.98
CA ALA A 289 -1.72 -19.41 15.61
C ALA A 289 -1.87 -18.64 14.31
N VAL A 290 -1.12 -17.56 14.17
CA VAL A 290 -1.19 -16.64 13.03
C VAL A 290 0.22 -16.39 12.48
N VAL A 291 0.37 -16.45 11.16
CA VAL A 291 1.60 -16.04 10.44
C VAL A 291 1.29 -14.77 9.67
N TYR A 292 1.86 -13.65 10.08
CA TYR A 292 1.77 -12.38 9.37
C TYR A 292 3.01 -12.15 8.50
N PHE A 293 2.82 -12.07 7.19
CA PHE A 293 3.89 -11.81 6.23
C PHE A 293 4.14 -10.31 6.10
N ARG A 294 5.17 -9.83 6.80
CA ARG A 294 5.70 -8.46 6.60
C ARG A 294 6.78 -8.42 5.50
N ALA A 295 7.31 -9.57 5.12
CA ALA A 295 8.18 -9.82 3.98
C ALA A 295 7.60 -11.00 3.17
N GLY A 296 8.19 -11.33 2.03
CA GLY A 296 7.76 -12.45 1.16
C GLY A 296 6.94 -11.99 -0.06
N TYR A 297 7.05 -10.73 -0.43
CA TYR A 297 6.33 -10.12 -1.56
C TYR A 297 7.23 -9.83 -2.77
N THR A 298 8.54 -10.06 -2.67
CA THR A 298 9.49 -9.87 -3.77
C THR A 298 10.36 -11.11 -3.96
N PRO A 299 10.98 -11.32 -5.15
CA PRO A 299 11.94 -12.39 -5.38
C PRO A 299 13.13 -12.36 -4.40
N ASN A 300 13.53 -11.18 -3.94
CA ASN A 300 14.64 -11.00 -2.99
C ASN A 300 14.36 -11.62 -1.61
N ASP A 301 13.09 -11.81 -1.27
CA ASP A 301 12.67 -12.45 -0.02
C ASP A 301 12.81 -13.99 -0.10
N TYR A 302 13.11 -14.53 -1.28
CA TYR A 302 13.27 -15.97 -1.56
C TYR A 302 14.60 -16.26 -2.25
N PRO A 303 15.75 -15.97 -1.61
CA PRO A 303 17.07 -16.11 -2.23
C PRO A 303 17.48 -17.56 -2.51
N SER A 304 16.77 -18.53 -1.94
CA SER A 304 17.06 -19.95 -2.16
C SER A 304 15.79 -20.83 -2.09
N GLU A 305 15.95 -22.11 -2.40
CA GLU A 305 14.85 -23.09 -2.26
C GLU A 305 14.41 -23.31 -0.80
N ALA A 306 15.18 -22.86 0.18
CA ALA A 306 14.81 -23.00 1.58
C ALA A 306 13.62 -22.10 1.94
N GLU A 307 13.61 -20.85 1.47
CA GLU A 307 12.53 -19.91 1.70
C GLU A 307 11.23 -20.36 1.00
N TRP A 308 11.32 -20.90 -0.22
CA TRP A 308 10.19 -21.48 -0.92
C TRP A 308 9.61 -22.69 -0.20
N ARG A 309 10.47 -23.57 0.33
CA ARG A 309 10.02 -24.69 1.17
C ARG A 309 9.39 -24.21 2.46
N ALA A 310 9.96 -23.19 3.11
CA ALA A 310 9.37 -22.59 4.31
C ALA A 310 7.99 -22.03 4.00
N ARG A 311 7.82 -21.28 2.90
CA ARG A 311 6.50 -20.78 2.48
C ARG A 311 5.50 -21.93 2.28
N LEU A 312 5.87 -22.98 1.58
CA LEU A 312 4.99 -24.14 1.40
C LEU A 312 4.63 -24.83 2.73
N LEU A 313 5.57 -24.98 3.65
CA LEU A 313 5.32 -25.56 4.96
C LEU A 313 4.33 -24.71 5.78
N ILE A 314 4.47 -23.39 5.73
CA ILE A 314 3.53 -22.45 6.36
C ILE A 314 2.13 -22.66 5.77
N GLU A 315 2.01 -22.70 4.43
CA GLU A 315 0.71 -22.92 3.77
C GLU A 315 0.08 -24.28 4.18
N CYS A 316 0.89 -25.32 4.30
CA CYS A 316 0.43 -26.65 4.75
C CYS A 316 0.12 -26.71 6.26
N SER A 317 0.55 -25.74 7.06
CA SER A 317 0.34 -25.73 8.51
C SER A 317 -1.10 -25.40 8.89
N SER A 318 -1.47 -25.62 10.16
CA SER A 318 -2.77 -25.22 10.72
C SER A 318 -2.84 -23.72 11.10
N ALA A 319 -1.71 -23.01 11.08
CA ALA A 319 -1.69 -21.58 11.36
C ALA A 319 -2.58 -20.81 10.38
N ILE A 320 -3.18 -19.72 10.85
CA ILE A 320 -3.90 -18.76 10.03
C ILE A 320 -2.86 -17.88 9.32
N LYS A 321 -2.92 -17.80 8.00
CA LYS A 321 -1.99 -16.99 7.21
C LYS A 321 -2.56 -15.61 6.93
N CYS A 322 -1.72 -14.58 7.00
CA CYS A 322 -2.05 -13.22 6.63
C CYS A 322 -0.91 -12.63 5.77
N PRO A 323 -1.06 -12.70 4.44
CA PRO A 323 -2.10 -13.40 3.68
C PRO A 323 -1.81 -14.90 3.49
N SER A 324 -2.84 -15.67 3.14
CA SER A 324 -2.67 -16.99 2.51
C SER A 324 -2.11 -16.83 1.10
N ILE A 325 -1.64 -17.92 0.50
CA ILE A 325 -1.11 -17.89 -0.87
C ILE A 325 -2.16 -17.42 -1.88
N ALA A 326 -3.43 -17.78 -1.69
CA ALA A 326 -4.52 -17.35 -2.55
C ALA A 326 -4.77 -15.84 -2.43
N HIS A 327 -4.87 -15.30 -1.21
CA HIS A 327 -4.98 -13.85 -0.99
C HIS A 327 -3.78 -13.07 -1.56
N HIS A 328 -2.57 -13.62 -1.45
CA HIS A 328 -1.38 -13.01 -2.04
C HIS A 328 -1.52 -12.89 -3.57
N LEU A 329 -1.97 -13.95 -4.23
CA LEU A 329 -2.18 -13.97 -5.68
C LEU A 329 -3.24 -12.97 -6.15
N VAL A 330 -4.28 -12.71 -5.36
CA VAL A 330 -5.30 -11.69 -5.68
C VAL A 330 -4.69 -10.30 -5.86
N GLY A 331 -3.62 -9.98 -5.12
CA GLY A 331 -2.91 -8.70 -5.22
C GLY A 331 -2.09 -8.53 -6.51
N THR A 332 -1.93 -9.56 -7.35
CA THR A 332 -1.17 -9.42 -8.59
C THR A 332 -1.85 -8.46 -9.56
N LYS A 333 -1.05 -7.67 -10.28
CA LYS A 333 -1.57 -6.65 -11.21
C LYS A 333 -2.43 -7.25 -12.32
N LYS A 334 -2.12 -8.48 -12.74
CA LYS A 334 -2.93 -9.20 -13.74
C LYS A 334 -4.33 -9.53 -13.22
N ILE A 335 -4.48 -9.92 -11.95
CA ILE A 335 -5.80 -10.14 -11.35
C ILE A 335 -6.58 -8.82 -11.28
N GLN A 336 -5.93 -7.72 -10.86
CA GLN A 336 -6.59 -6.40 -10.85
C GLN A 336 -7.06 -5.98 -12.25
N GLN A 337 -6.23 -6.23 -13.28
CA GLN A 337 -6.60 -5.97 -14.67
C GLN A 337 -7.79 -6.85 -15.12
N GLU A 338 -7.85 -8.10 -14.68
CA GLU A 338 -8.95 -9.00 -15.02
C GLU A 338 -10.25 -8.57 -14.35
N LEU A 339 -10.19 -8.17 -13.07
CA LEU A 339 -11.34 -7.66 -12.31
C LEU A 339 -11.94 -6.38 -12.91
N ALA A 340 -11.15 -5.59 -13.61
CA ALA A 340 -11.60 -4.36 -14.28
C ALA A 340 -12.40 -4.64 -15.58
N LYS A 341 -12.41 -5.87 -16.09
CA LYS A 341 -13.20 -6.24 -17.26
C LYS A 341 -14.71 -6.26 -16.96
N GLU A 342 -15.51 -6.07 -18.00
CA GLU A 342 -16.95 -6.22 -17.92
C GLU A 342 -17.35 -7.62 -17.44
N ASN A 343 -18.38 -7.69 -16.62
CA ASN A 343 -18.99 -8.92 -16.11
C ASN A 343 -18.08 -9.82 -15.23
N VAL A 344 -16.88 -9.37 -14.83
CA VAL A 344 -16.00 -10.15 -13.95
C VAL A 344 -16.32 -9.92 -12.48
N LEU A 345 -16.61 -8.68 -12.07
CA LEU A 345 -16.99 -8.37 -10.69
C LEU A 345 -18.28 -9.10 -10.27
N GLU A 346 -19.21 -9.30 -11.20
CA GLU A 346 -20.47 -10.00 -11.01
C GLU A 346 -20.29 -11.48 -10.60
N ARG A 347 -19.12 -12.06 -10.86
CA ARG A 347 -18.76 -13.41 -10.37
C ARG A 347 -18.53 -13.44 -8.87
N PHE A 348 -18.11 -12.29 -8.29
CA PHE A 348 -17.63 -12.22 -6.91
C PHE A 348 -18.49 -11.34 -6.01
N LEU A 349 -19.25 -10.41 -6.55
CA LEU A 349 -20.12 -9.50 -5.80
C LEU A 349 -21.57 -9.65 -6.28
N ASP A 350 -22.51 -9.71 -5.33
CA ASP A 350 -23.92 -9.94 -5.62
C ASP A 350 -24.72 -8.63 -5.78
N ASN A 351 -24.29 -7.58 -5.08
CA ASN A 351 -24.98 -6.30 -5.05
C ASN A 351 -24.57 -5.41 -6.23
N LYS A 352 -25.50 -5.09 -7.12
CA LYS A 352 -25.26 -4.25 -8.30
C LYS A 352 -24.74 -2.85 -7.93
N ALA A 353 -25.26 -2.24 -6.86
CA ALA A 353 -24.80 -0.92 -6.44
C ALA A 353 -23.35 -0.93 -5.96
N ASP A 354 -22.92 -1.99 -5.26
CA ASP A 354 -21.54 -2.15 -4.79
C ASP A 354 -20.60 -2.45 -5.97
N ILE A 355 -21.04 -3.26 -6.94
CA ILE A 355 -20.32 -3.49 -8.20
C ILE A 355 -20.07 -2.17 -8.95
N GLU A 356 -21.10 -1.32 -9.05
CA GLU A 356 -20.94 -0.01 -9.70
C GLU A 356 -19.98 0.91 -8.96
N LYS A 357 -20.00 0.93 -7.61
CA LYS A 357 -19.06 1.69 -6.79
C LYS A 357 -17.61 1.25 -7.04
N VAL A 358 -17.36 -0.06 -6.99
CA VAL A 358 -16.04 -0.63 -7.26
C VAL A 358 -15.60 -0.33 -8.69
N ARG A 359 -16.47 -0.51 -9.68
CA ARG A 359 -16.16 -0.25 -11.10
C ARG A 359 -15.80 1.22 -11.37
N LYS A 360 -16.47 2.16 -10.72
CA LYS A 360 -16.21 3.61 -10.87
C LYS A 360 -14.83 4.04 -10.39
N CYS A 361 -14.24 3.33 -9.45
CA CYS A 361 -12.90 3.68 -8.97
C CYS A 361 -11.76 3.06 -9.78
N PHE A 362 -12.05 2.12 -10.70
CA PHE A 362 -11.00 1.55 -11.53
C PHE A 362 -10.50 2.58 -12.55
N ALA A 363 -9.19 2.77 -12.61
CA ALA A 363 -8.56 3.38 -13.77
C ALA A 363 -8.62 2.42 -14.96
N GLY A 364 -8.36 2.89 -16.17
CA GLY A 364 -8.21 2.02 -17.33
C GLY A 364 -7.08 1.01 -17.11
N LEU A 365 -7.38 -0.28 -17.23
CA LEU A 365 -6.44 -1.40 -17.06
C LEU A 365 -6.60 -2.35 -18.24
N TRP A 366 -5.53 -2.60 -18.98
CA TRP A 366 -5.57 -3.40 -20.21
C TRP A 366 -4.48 -4.45 -20.27
N SER A 367 -4.81 -5.56 -20.92
CA SER A 367 -3.83 -6.55 -21.36
C SER A 367 -3.07 -6.01 -22.57
N LEU A 368 -1.78 -6.33 -22.67
CA LEU A 368 -0.96 -6.01 -23.85
C LEU A 368 -1.36 -6.83 -25.10
N GLU A 369 -2.32 -7.71 -25.00
CA GLU A 369 -2.94 -8.41 -26.12
C GLU A 369 -3.94 -7.53 -26.89
N ASN A 370 -4.36 -6.41 -26.33
CA ASN A 370 -5.23 -5.44 -26.98
C ASN A 370 -4.39 -4.52 -27.87
N ASP A 371 -4.23 -4.90 -29.13
CA ASP A 371 -3.38 -4.18 -30.10
C ASP A 371 -3.77 -2.70 -30.26
N SER A 372 -5.06 -2.36 -30.22
CA SER A 372 -5.50 -0.97 -30.41
C SER A 372 -5.03 -0.05 -29.28
N ILE A 373 -5.16 -0.52 -28.03
CA ILE A 373 -4.68 0.23 -26.85
C ILE A 373 -3.15 0.29 -26.80
N VAL A 374 -2.47 -0.79 -27.18
CA VAL A 374 -1.01 -0.82 -27.26
C VAL A 374 -0.50 0.17 -28.29
N MET A 375 -1.15 0.28 -29.46
CA MET A 375 -0.80 1.29 -30.44
C MET A 375 -1.03 2.71 -29.93
N SER A 376 -2.16 2.97 -29.26
CA SER A 376 -2.42 4.26 -28.62
C SER A 376 -1.35 4.61 -27.59
N ALA A 377 -0.88 3.62 -26.81
CA ALA A 377 0.19 3.83 -25.83
C ALA A 377 1.57 4.07 -26.47
N ILE A 378 1.83 3.53 -27.64
CA ILE A 378 3.03 3.82 -28.42
C ILE A 378 2.97 5.24 -28.99
N GLU A 379 1.81 5.69 -29.44
CA GLU A 379 1.59 7.03 -30.00
C GLU A 379 1.64 8.12 -28.93
N SER A 380 0.99 7.88 -27.77
CA SER A 380 0.85 8.83 -26.65
C SER A 380 1.28 8.22 -25.32
N PRO A 381 2.57 7.88 -25.15
CA PRO A 381 3.07 7.14 -23.99
C PRO A 381 2.95 7.90 -22.66
N GLU A 382 2.80 9.22 -22.72
CA GLU A 382 2.57 10.08 -21.55
C GLU A 382 1.23 9.83 -20.86
N LEU A 383 0.26 9.22 -21.55
CA LEU A 383 -1.07 8.91 -21.02
C LEU A 383 -1.17 7.54 -20.34
N PHE A 384 -0.09 6.77 -20.38
CA PHE A 384 -0.07 5.39 -19.90
C PHE A 384 1.07 5.09 -18.93
N VAL A 385 0.90 4.00 -18.18
CA VAL A 385 1.92 3.41 -17.32
C VAL A 385 2.00 1.92 -17.64
N LEU A 386 3.19 1.41 -17.90
CA LEU A 386 3.44 -0.02 -18.06
C LEU A 386 3.92 -0.60 -16.73
N LYS A 387 3.14 -1.52 -16.15
CA LYS A 387 3.40 -2.10 -14.83
C LYS A 387 3.80 -3.58 -14.93
N PRO A 388 4.99 -3.98 -14.47
CA PRO A 388 5.37 -5.38 -14.37
C PRO A 388 4.61 -6.06 -13.21
N GLN A 389 4.58 -7.41 -13.20
CA GLN A 389 4.01 -8.22 -12.12
C GLN A 389 4.95 -8.22 -10.89
N ARG A 390 5.24 -7.03 -10.36
CA ARG A 390 6.14 -6.87 -9.21
C ARG A 390 5.56 -5.91 -8.21
N GLU A 391 5.71 -6.27 -6.94
CA GLU A 391 5.38 -5.42 -5.82
C GLU A 391 6.57 -4.53 -5.42
N GLY A 392 6.28 -3.46 -4.69
CA GLY A 392 7.31 -2.65 -4.04
C GLY A 392 7.88 -1.53 -4.89
N GLY A 393 7.12 -0.61 -5.42
CA GLY A 393 7.50 0.68 -6.06
C GLY A 393 8.82 0.78 -6.83
N GLY A 394 8.92 1.67 -7.81
CA GLY A 394 10.14 1.88 -8.58
C GLY A 394 10.32 0.94 -9.78
N ASN A 395 9.29 0.17 -10.15
CA ASN A 395 9.35 -0.80 -11.25
C ASN A 395 8.49 -0.39 -12.45
N ASN A 396 7.73 0.68 -12.37
CA ASN A 396 6.85 1.12 -13.43
C ASN A 396 7.64 1.79 -14.56
N ILE A 397 7.15 1.67 -15.78
CA ILE A 397 7.78 2.23 -16.99
C ILE A 397 6.87 3.32 -17.55
N TYR A 398 7.46 4.47 -17.89
CA TYR A 398 6.76 5.70 -18.32
C TYR A 398 7.36 6.31 -19.59
N GLY A 399 6.59 7.13 -20.29
CA GLY A 399 7.04 7.98 -21.39
C GLY A 399 7.76 7.22 -22.49
N ASP A 400 8.89 7.75 -22.98
CA ASP A 400 9.63 7.14 -24.09
C ASP A 400 10.14 5.72 -23.78
N ASN A 401 10.52 5.43 -22.54
CA ASN A 401 10.89 4.08 -22.13
C ASN A 401 9.72 3.09 -22.28
N LEU A 402 8.47 3.53 -21.98
CA LEU A 402 7.27 2.74 -22.21
C LEU A 402 7.10 2.45 -23.71
N ARG A 403 7.21 3.48 -24.54
CA ARG A 403 7.13 3.35 -26.02
C ARG A 403 8.14 2.33 -26.55
N GLU A 404 9.41 2.49 -26.19
CA GLU A 404 10.50 1.61 -26.62
C GLU A 404 10.28 0.16 -26.17
N THR A 405 9.87 -0.03 -24.92
CA THR A 405 9.56 -1.35 -24.37
C THR A 405 8.43 -2.02 -25.15
N LEU A 406 7.32 -1.32 -25.40
CA LEU A 406 6.19 -1.86 -26.16
C LEU A 406 6.56 -2.23 -27.60
N ILE A 407 7.36 -1.39 -28.28
CA ILE A 407 7.85 -1.66 -29.64
C ILE A 407 8.74 -2.92 -29.65
N SER A 408 9.64 -3.07 -28.69
CA SER A 408 10.50 -4.25 -28.56
C SER A 408 9.69 -5.52 -28.33
N LEU A 409 8.78 -5.51 -27.36
CA LEU A 409 7.91 -6.64 -27.02
C LEU A 409 7.05 -7.10 -28.22
N LYS A 410 6.58 -6.13 -29.04
CA LYS A 410 5.82 -6.46 -30.26
C LYS A 410 6.67 -7.09 -31.37
N LYS A 411 7.92 -6.65 -31.54
CA LYS A 411 8.82 -7.19 -32.56
C LYS A 411 9.20 -8.64 -32.28
N ASP A 412 9.43 -8.95 -31.01
CA ASP A 412 9.91 -10.26 -30.62
C ASP A 412 8.79 -11.33 -30.63
N GLY A 413 7.51 -10.92 -30.78
CA GLY A 413 6.35 -11.82 -30.76
C GLY A 413 6.28 -12.65 -29.47
N SER A 414 6.90 -12.13 -28.41
CA SER A 414 7.26 -12.90 -27.23
C SER A 414 6.08 -13.07 -26.26
N ASN A 415 6.05 -14.18 -25.56
CA ASN A 415 5.14 -14.39 -24.43
C ASN A 415 5.38 -13.40 -23.28
N GLU A 416 6.48 -12.61 -23.33
CA GLU A 416 6.85 -11.63 -22.31
C GLU A 416 5.81 -10.50 -22.10
N LEU A 417 4.93 -10.28 -23.08
CA LEU A 417 3.77 -9.39 -22.92
C LEU A 417 2.95 -9.71 -21.66
N ALA A 418 2.86 -10.98 -21.27
CA ALA A 418 2.11 -11.42 -20.10
C ALA A 418 2.78 -11.04 -18.76
N ALA A 419 4.04 -10.57 -18.78
CA ALA A 419 4.72 -10.04 -17.59
C ALA A 419 4.25 -8.64 -17.21
N TYR A 420 3.46 -7.98 -18.05
CA TYR A 420 3.04 -6.59 -17.84
C TYR A 420 1.54 -6.40 -17.98
N ILE A 421 1.05 -5.32 -17.38
CA ILE A 421 -0.25 -4.71 -17.69
C ILE A 421 -0.03 -3.26 -18.13
N LEU A 422 -0.93 -2.75 -18.95
CA LEU A 422 -0.99 -1.34 -19.30
C LEU A 422 -2.08 -0.68 -18.46
N MET A 423 -1.77 0.47 -17.88
CA MET A 423 -2.70 1.23 -17.05
C MET A 423 -2.79 2.68 -17.56
N GLN A 424 -3.99 3.25 -17.49
CA GLN A 424 -4.20 4.70 -17.62
C GLN A 424 -3.33 5.44 -16.60
N ARG A 425 -2.62 6.45 -17.06
CA ARG A 425 -1.90 7.35 -16.15
C ARG A 425 -2.88 8.32 -15.50
N ILE A 426 -2.83 8.41 -14.19
CA ILE A 426 -3.62 9.35 -13.40
C ILE A 426 -2.80 10.63 -13.23
N PHE A 427 -3.42 11.80 -13.42
CA PHE A 427 -2.79 13.10 -13.29
C PHE A 427 -3.37 13.87 -12.10
N PRO A 428 -2.88 13.61 -10.89
CA PRO A 428 -3.42 14.27 -9.71
C PRO A 428 -3.08 15.77 -9.71
N PRO A 429 -3.98 16.62 -9.15
CA PRO A 429 -3.70 18.02 -8.99
C PRO A 429 -2.50 18.23 -8.07
N ALA A 430 -1.57 19.09 -8.51
CA ALA A 430 -0.40 19.43 -7.71
C ALA A 430 -0.71 20.58 -6.76
N SER A 431 -0.21 20.48 -5.53
CA SER A 431 -0.28 21.54 -4.53
C SER A 431 1.11 21.81 -3.93
N LEU A 432 1.28 23.03 -3.43
CA LEU A 432 2.54 23.45 -2.84
C LEU A 432 2.70 22.81 -1.45
N CYS A 433 3.80 22.09 -1.24
CA CYS A 433 4.11 21.39 0.00
C CYS A 433 5.50 21.72 0.53
N TYR A 434 5.64 21.65 1.85
CA TYR A 434 6.91 21.68 2.56
C TYR A 434 7.30 20.25 2.91
N LEU A 435 8.40 19.76 2.34
CA LEU A 435 8.82 18.36 2.43
C LEU A 435 10.13 18.27 3.22
N VAL A 436 10.12 17.51 4.33
CA VAL A 436 11.25 17.40 5.26
C VAL A 436 11.93 16.04 5.13
N ARG A 437 13.23 16.06 4.81
CA ARG A 437 14.09 14.88 4.75
C ARG A 437 15.51 15.23 5.18
N ASP A 438 16.14 14.35 5.94
CA ASP A 438 17.50 14.51 6.43
C ASP A 438 17.77 15.88 7.09
N GLY A 439 16.78 16.36 7.88
CA GLY A 439 16.82 17.66 8.54
C GLY A 439 16.62 18.86 7.63
N THR A 440 16.42 18.65 6.33
CA THR A 440 16.24 19.73 5.35
C THR A 440 14.79 19.82 4.91
N CYS A 441 14.25 21.05 4.87
CA CYS A 441 12.91 21.35 4.35
C CYS A 441 13.02 21.96 2.94
N ILE A 442 12.31 21.36 1.98
CA ILE A 442 12.16 21.90 0.63
C ILE A 442 10.71 22.27 0.37
N ARG A 443 10.50 23.37 -0.36
CA ARG A 443 9.17 23.84 -0.78
C ARG A 443 8.99 23.54 -2.26
N GLU A 444 8.05 22.66 -2.59
CA GLU A 444 7.89 22.16 -3.95
C GLU A 444 6.42 21.85 -4.26
N ASN A 445 6.04 21.94 -5.56
CA ASN A 445 4.77 21.41 -6.03
C ASN A 445 4.79 19.88 -5.92
N ALA A 446 3.81 19.34 -5.26
CA ALA A 446 3.74 17.92 -4.93
C ALA A 446 2.36 17.33 -5.25
N VAL A 447 2.33 16.04 -5.48
CA VAL A 447 1.13 15.23 -5.68
C VAL A 447 1.04 14.15 -4.60
N SER A 448 -0.17 13.78 -4.24
CA SER A 448 -0.39 12.79 -3.18
C SER A 448 -1.12 11.55 -3.70
N GLU A 449 -0.73 10.43 -3.12
CA GLU A 449 -1.37 9.13 -3.24
C GLU A 449 -1.96 8.76 -1.88
N PHE A 450 -3.23 8.38 -1.88
CA PHE A 450 -4.00 8.06 -0.70
C PHE A 450 -4.27 6.56 -0.62
N GLY A 451 -3.76 5.90 0.41
CA GLY A 451 -3.99 4.49 0.68
C GLY A 451 -4.96 4.30 1.86
N ILE A 452 -6.01 3.52 1.67
CA ILE A 452 -6.93 3.12 2.73
C ILE A 452 -6.61 1.69 3.16
N PHE A 453 -6.41 1.46 4.46
CA PHE A 453 -6.21 0.12 4.99
C PHE A 453 -7.54 -0.57 5.24
N GLY A 454 -7.57 -1.87 5.02
CA GLY A 454 -8.68 -2.75 5.33
C GLY A 454 -8.28 -3.95 6.15
N ALA A 455 -9.17 -4.42 7.02
CA ALA A 455 -9.05 -5.67 7.73
C ALA A 455 -10.28 -6.55 7.48
N TYR A 456 -10.04 -7.81 7.16
CA TYR A 456 -11.07 -8.81 6.96
C TYR A 456 -10.73 -10.07 7.73
N LEU A 457 -11.62 -10.47 8.64
CA LEU A 457 -11.51 -11.73 9.38
C LEU A 457 -12.81 -12.50 9.22
N ARG A 458 -12.69 -13.74 8.80
CA ARG A 458 -13.82 -14.64 8.63
C ARG A 458 -13.50 -16.01 9.24
N ASN A 459 -14.49 -16.62 9.88
CA ASN A 459 -14.43 -18.01 10.31
C ASN A 459 -15.62 -18.75 9.68
N LYS A 460 -15.35 -19.67 8.75
CA LYS A 460 -16.35 -20.35 7.88
C LYS A 460 -17.26 -19.32 7.22
N ASP A 461 -18.55 -19.33 7.54
CA ASP A 461 -19.55 -18.42 6.95
C ASP A 461 -19.75 -17.14 7.76
N ARG A 462 -19.10 -17.02 8.94
CA ARG A 462 -19.23 -15.86 9.81
C ARG A 462 -18.14 -14.84 9.53
N VAL A 463 -18.50 -13.69 9.01
CA VAL A 463 -17.63 -12.51 8.96
C VAL A 463 -17.55 -11.91 10.37
N ILE A 464 -16.33 -11.74 10.86
CA ILE A 464 -16.03 -11.24 12.21
C ILE A 464 -15.59 -9.79 12.14
N ILE A 465 -14.73 -9.48 11.17
CA ILE A 465 -14.23 -8.12 10.89
C ILE A 465 -14.36 -7.89 9.37
N ASN A 466 -14.91 -6.77 8.98
CA ASN A 466 -14.86 -6.23 7.62
C ASN A 466 -14.88 -4.71 7.71
N ASP A 467 -13.72 -4.14 8.05
CA ASP A 467 -13.60 -2.74 8.42
C ASP A 467 -12.52 -2.01 7.63
N GLN A 468 -12.70 -0.70 7.48
CA GLN A 468 -11.64 0.24 7.14
C GLN A 468 -10.76 0.43 8.40
N CYS A 469 -9.43 0.40 8.23
CA CYS A 469 -8.46 0.37 9.31
C CYS A 469 -7.42 1.49 9.21
N GLY A 470 -7.85 2.75 9.19
CA GLY A 470 -6.93 3.87 9.04
C GLY A 470 -6.45 4.05 7.60
N TYR A 471 -5.41 4.87 7.43
CA TYR A 471 -4.96 5.28 6.10
C TYR A 471 -3.45 5.56 6.05
N LEU A 472 -2.92 5.64 4.83
CA LEU A 472 -1.57 6.10 4.51
C LEU A 472 -1.70 7.18 3.43
N MET A 473 -1.14 8.38 3.66
CA MET A 473 -0.97 9.35 2.60
C MET A 473 0.51 9.52 2.29
N ARG A 474 0.85 9.42 1.01
CA ARG A 474 2.21 9.59 0.49
C ARG A 474 2.24 10.77 -0.46
N THR A 475 3.12 11.72 -0.20
CA THR A 475 3.28 12.92 -1.01
C THR A 475 4.65 12.91 -1.66
N LYS A 476 4.73 13.23 -2.95
CA LYS A 476 5.99 13.30 -3.71
C LYS A 476 6.02 14.54 -4.58
N ALA A 477 7.22 14.99 -4.96
CA ALA A 477 7.37 16.04 -5.95
C ALA A 477 6.58 15.72 -7.23
N ALA A 478 5.87 16.69 -7.77
CA ALA A 478 5.06 16.51 -8.98
C ALA A 478 5.91 16.14 -10.22
N SER A 479 7.20 16.47 -10.18
CA SER A 479 8.19 16.11 -11.21
C SER A 479 8.57 14.62 -11.21
N LEU A 480 8.28 13.87 -10.12
CA LEU A 480 8.66 12.47 -10.00
C LEU A 480 7.52 11.55 -10.45
N ASN A 481 7.84 10.57 -11.27
CA ASN A 481 6.88 9.55 -11.70
C ASN A 481 6.63 8.49 -10.62
N GLU A 482 7.69 8.05 -9.93
CA GLU A 482 7.62 6.98 -8.93
C GLU A 482 7.23 7.51 -7.54
N GLY A 483 6.51 6.65 -6.77
CA GLY A 483 6.16 6.86 -5.37
C GLY A 483 6.73 5.75 -4.49
N GLY A 484 6.95 6.03 -3.22
CA GLY A 484 7.42 5.06 -2.24
C GLY A 484 8.32 5.73 -1.21
N VAL A 485 7.92 5.67 0.07
CA VAL A 485 8.67 6.27 1.18
C VAL A 485 9.99 5.50 1.38
N VAL A 486 9.92 4.18 1.41
CA VAL A 486 11.10 3.31 1.59
C VAL A 486 12.06 3.39 0.41
N ALA A 487 11.54 3.54 -0.81
CA ALA A 487 12.36 3.75 -2.01
C ALA A 487 13.03 5.13 -2.06
N GLY A 488 12.58 6.09 -1.22
CA GLY A 488 13.17 7.42 -1.13
C GLY A 488 12.52 8.46 -2.06
N TYR A 489 11.40 8.14 -2.70
CA TYR A 489 10.71 9.08 -3.60
C TYR A 489 9.62 9.90 -2.91
N ALA A 490 8.95 9.35 -1.90
CA ALA A 490 7.82 9.98 -1.24
C ALA A 490 8.08 10.32 0.22
N PHE A 491 7.20 11.14 0.76
CA PHE A 491 7.15 11.64 2.12
C PHE A 491 5.83 11.19 2.75
N LEU A 492 5.85 10.88 4.03
CA LEU A 492 4.64 10.60 4.81
C LEU A 492 3.81 11.88 4.93
N ASN A 493 2.50 11.75 4.86
CA ASN A 493 1.59 12.87 5.04
C ASN A 493 0.34 12.41 5.79
N SER A 494 -0.51 13.34 6.18
CA SER A 494 -1.83 13.07 6.73
C SER A 494 -2.93 13.84 5.99
N VAL A 495 -4.17 13.45 6.20
CA VAL A 495 -5.35 14.04 5.58
C VAL A 495 -5.85 15.18 6.44
N PHE A 496 -6.04 16.34 5.83
CA PHE A 496 -6.80 17.49 6.35
C PHE A 496 -8.09 17.61 5.54
N LEU A 497 -9.23 17.35 6.17
CA LEU A 497 -10.51 17.37 5.46
C LEU A 497 -10.98 18.77 5.12
N THR A 498 -11.43 18.93 3.87
CA THR A 498 -11.98 20.17 3.32
C THR A 498 -13.31 19.93 2.61
#